data_28d40969492d44ec1de3edd56b450ab1
#
_entry.id   28d40969492d44ec1de3edd56b450ab1
#
_cell.length_a   1.000
_cell.length_b   1.000
_cell.length_c   1.000
_cell.angle_alpha   90.00
_cell.angle_beta   90.00
_cell.angle_gamma   90.00
#
_symmetry.space_group_name_H-M   'P 1'
#
loop_
_entity.id
_entity.type
_entity.pdbx_description
1 polymer ?
#
loop_
_entity_poly.entity_id
_entity_poly.type
_entity_poly.pdbx_seq_one_letter_code
_entity_poly.pdbx_strand_id
1 'polypeptide(L)'
;MSDKLPSIGTTDTVPDRSIRQWLRDNRIDEIEAVIPDMTGIARGKLIPAHKYSEEIGMRLPEAIFLQTVTGEYPEDQSAVDPADKDIFLKPDLDSFRLVPWTQEPTALVIHDCFYADGSPVEMAPRYVLQKVVDAYREHGWEPVVAPELEFYL
;
A
#
# COMPACT_ATOMS: atom_id res chain seq x y z
N MET A 1 -30.22 6.61 -26.84
CA MET A 1 -28.75 6.68 -26.85
C MET A 1 -28.32 6.13 -25.50
N SER A 2 -27.84 4.91 -25.48
CA SER A 2 -27.44 4.22 -24.25
C SER A 2 -25.95 4.48 -24.08
N ASP A 3 -25.60 5.42 -23.18
CA ASP A 3 -24.20 5.59 -22.76
C ASP A 3 -23.78 4.36 -21.96
N LYS A 4 -23.02 3.50 -22.61
CA LYS A 4 -22.27 2.46 -21.92
C LYS A 4 -21.17 3.15 -21.10
N LEU A 5 -21.30 3.08 -19.78
CA LEU A 5 -20.17 3.31 -18.88
C LEU A 5 -18.97 2.47 -19.37
N PRO A 6 -17.77 3.06 -19.44
CA PRO A 6 -16.57 2.29 -19.76
C PRO A 6 -16.43 1.15 -18.75
N SER A 7 -16.31 -0.06 -19.27
CA SER A 7 -15.96 -1.22 -18.45
C SER A 7 -14.67 -0.89 -17.71
N ILE A 8 -14.72 -0.88 -16.38
CA ILE A 8 -13.52 -0.82 -15.54
C ILE A 8 -12.68 -2.02 -15.94
N GLY A 9 -11.58 -1.70 -16.64
CA GLY A 9 -10.73 -2.70 -17.28
C GLY A 9 -10.19 -3.68 -16.26
N THR A 10 -10.16 -4.90 -16.70
CA THR A 10 -9.40 -6.04 -16.20
C THR A 10 -8.11 -5.58 -15.51
N THR A 11 -7.87 -6.15 -14.35
CA THR A 11 -6.63 -6.11 -13.58
C THR A 11 -5.42 -6.37 -14.49
N ASP A 12 -4.85 -5.31 -15.07
CA ASP A 12 -3.51 -5.40 -15.64
C ASP A 12 -2.53 -5.52 -14.48
N THR A 13 -2.41 -6.73 -13.94
CA THR A 13 -1.29 -7.11 -13.10
C THR A 13 -0.02 -6.86 -13.88
N VAL A 14 0.95 -6.19 -13.27
CA VAL A 14 2.25 -5.92 -13.90
C VAL A 14 2.92 -7.27 -14.17
N PRO A 15 2.95 -7.76 -15.42
CA PRO A 15 3.63 -9.01 -15.70
C PRO A 15 5.12 -8.72 -15.67
N ASP A 16 5.89 -9.47 -14.91
CA ASP A 16 7.35 -9.72 -14.92
C ASP A 16 8.28 -8.75 -15.70
N ARG A 17 7.78 -7.59 -16.09
CA ARG A 17 8.53 -6.46 -16.62
C ARG A 17 8.93 -5.60 -15.43
N SER A 18 10.18 -5.18 -15.38
CA SER A 18 10.65 -4.29 -14.33
C SER A 18 9.65 -3.14 -14.13
N ILE A 19 9.34 -2.78 -12.91
CA ILE A 19 8.49 -1.62 -12.55
C ILE A 19 8.89 -0.40 -13.39
N ARG A 20 10.19 -0.18 -13.59
CA ARG A 20 10.72 0.92 -14.40
C ARG A 20 10.19 0.91 -15.85
N GLN A 21 9.97 -0.27 -16.43
CA GLN A 21 9.42 -0.35 -17.77
C GLN A 21 7.94 0.01 -17.76
N TRP A 22 7.18 -0.51 -16.79
CA TRP A 22 5.76 -0.19 -16.63
C TRP A 22 5.54 1.33 -16.40
N LEU A 23 6.36 1.96 -15.55
CA LEU A 23 6.30 3.40 -15.30
C LEU A 23 6.56 4.22 -16.58
N ARG A 24 7.54 3.81 -17.39
CA ARG A 24 7.82 4.47 -18.69
C ARG A 24 6.68 4.30 -19.69
N ASP A 25 6.18 3.07 -19.82
CA ASP A 25 5.12 2.73 -20.80
C ASP A 25 3.84 3.50 -20.50
N ASN A 26 3.54 3.75 -19.22
CA ASN A 26 2.39 4.52 -18.76
C ASN A 26 2.71 6.01 -18.55
N ARG A 27 3.93 6.47 -18.82
CA ARG A 27 4.38 7.86 -18.66
C ARG A 27 4.13 8.42 -17.26
N ILE A 28 4.38 7.60 -16.24
CA ILE A 28 4.15 7.97 -14.86
C ILE A 28 5.21 8.96 -14.40
N ASP A 29 4.76 10.10 -13.86
CA ASP A 29 5.59 11.15 -13.30
C ASP A 29 5.78 10.99 -11.80
N GLU A 30 4.74 10.51 -11.09
CA GLU A 30 4.71 10.40 -9.64
C GLU A 30 4.13 9.07 -9.17
N ILE A 31 4.55 8.63 -7.99
CA ILE A 31 4.09 7.40 -7.35
C ILE A 31 3.59 7.72 -5.95
N GLU A 32 2.32 7.41 -5.69
CA GLU A 32 1.77 7.31 -4.34
C GLU A 32 2.18 5.97 -3.73
N ALA A 33 3.26 6.00 -2.96
CA ALA A 33 3.76 4.83 -2.25
C ALA A 33 3.12 4.77 -0.87
N VAL A 34 2.19 3.83 -0.66
CA VAL A 34 1.30 3.82 0.52
C VAL A 34 1.33 2.52 1.30
N ILE A 35 0.97 2.63 2.58
CA ILE A 35 0.60 1.53 3.48
C ILE A 35 -0.75 1.86 4.11
N PRO A 36 -1.62 0.89 4.41
CA PRO A 36 -2.76 1.11 5.29
C PRO A 36 -2.29 1.21 6.75
N ASP A 37 -2.77 2.21 7.48
CA ASP A 37 -2.57 2.30 8.92
C ASP A 37 -3.65 1.54 9.71
N MET A 38 -3.58 1.58 11.04
CA MET A 38 -4.52 0.90 11.94
C MET A 38 -5.96 1.44 11.83
N THR A 39 -6.14 2.63 11.28
CA THR A 39 -7.45 3.28 11.08
C THR A 39 -7.98 3.08 9.67
N GLY A 40 -7.25 2.38 8.79
CA GLY A 40 -7.59 2.16 7.38
C GLY A 40 -7.24 3.34 6.46
N ILE A 41 -6.51 4.34 6.96
CA ILE A 41 -6.04 5.46 6.15
C ILE A 41 -4.79 5.04 5.37
N ALA A 42 -4.74 5.40 4.08
CA ALA A 42 -3.55 5.25 3.27
C ALA A 42 -2.50 6.29 3.70
N ARG A 43 -1.43 5.84 4.34
CA ARG A 43 -0.27 6.65 4.73
C ARG A 43 0.89 6.40 3.80
N GLY A 44 1.68 7.41 3.51
CA GLY A 44 2.82 7.20 2.63
C GLY A 44 3.47 8.47 2.13
N LYS A 45 4.07 8.37 0.96
CA LYS A 45 4.79 9.47 0.31
C LYS A 45 4.46 9.52 -1.16
N LEU A 46 4.42 10.74 -1.69
CA LEU A 46 4.47 10.99 -3.12
C LEU A 46 5.93 11.04 -3.55
N ILE A 47 6.31 10.21 -4.49
CA ILE A 47 7.70 10.04 -4.94
C ILE A 47 7.76 10.26 -6.45
N PRO A 48 8.69 11.10 -6.96
CA PRO A 48 8.93 11.17 -8.39
C PRO A 48 9.29 9.80 -8.96
N ALA A 49 8.65 9.38 -10.06
CA ALA A 49 8.79 8.04 -10.62
C ALA A 49 10.25 7.65 -10.93
N HIS A 50 11.08 8.63 -11.37
CA HIS A 50 12.50 8.41 -11.66
C HIS A 50 13.36 8.11 -10.42
N LYS A 51 12.86 8.44 -9.21
CA LYS A 51 13.51 8.15 -7.91
C LYS A 51 12.99 6.88 -7.26
N TYR A 52 11.89 6.33 -7.77
CA TYR A 52 11.34 5.11 -7.22
C TYR A 52 12.20 3.90 -7.57
N SER A 53 12.54 3.11 -6.58
CA SER A 53 13.31 1.88 -6.75
C SER A 53 12.81 0.82 -5.77
N GLU A 54 12.61 -0.37 -6.28
CA GLU A 54 12.25 -1.55 -5.48
C GLU A 54 13.36 -1.93 -4.49
N GLU A 55 14.63 -1.75 -4.91
CA GLU A 55 15.79 -2.16 -4.12
C GLU A 55 16.10 -1.22 -2.96
N ILE A 56 15.89 0.08 -3.15
CA ILE A 56 16.19 1.08 -2.12
C ILE A 56 15.08 1.12 -1.09
N GLY A 57 13.85 0.73 -1.48
CA GLY A 57 12.67 0.74 -0.63
C GLY A 57 12.34 2.13 -0.07
N MET A 58 11.09 2.39 0.17
CA MET A 58 10.67 3.54 0.94
C MET A 58 10.82 3.22 2.44
N ARG A 59 11.06 4.23 3.25
CA ARG A 59 11.08 4.11 4.71
C ARG A 59 10.06 5.06 5.33
N LEU A 60 9.44 4.59 6.39
CA LEU A 60 8.57 5.38 7.25
C LEU A 60 8.95 5.11 8.71
N PRO A 61 8.67 6.03 9.63
CA PRO A 61 8.83 5.76 11.05
C PRO A 61 7.80 4.71 11.50
N GLU A 62 8.16 3.82 12.41
CA GLU A 62 7.25 2.79 12.94
C GLU A 62 6.02 3.40 13.62
N ALA A 63 6.19 4.56 14.26
CA ALA A 63 5.12 5.29 14.94
C ALA A 63 3.95 5.67 14.00
N ILE A 64 4.12 5.59 12.67
CA ILE A 64 3.02 5.87 11.72
C ILE A 64 1.79 5.00 11.99
N PHE A 65 1.97 3.78 12.53
CA PHE A 65 0.88 2.91 12.89
C PHE A 65 0.10 3.34 14.13
N LEU A 66 0.63 4.27 14.92
CA LEU A 66 -0.05 4.83 16.10
C LEU A 66 -0.91 6.05 15.77
N GLN A 67 -0.80 6.58 14.55
CA GLN A 67 -1.56 7.77 14.17
C GLN A 67 -3.06 7.53 14.24
N THR A 68 -3.77 8.50 14.79
CA THR A 68 -5.24 8.57 14.76
C THR A 68 -5.73 8.86 13.34
N VAL A 69 -7.05 8.77 13.12
CA VAL A 69 -7.66 9.12 11.83
C VAL A 69 -7.37 10.57 11.41
N THR A 70 -7.15 11.47 12.37
CA THR A 70 -6.78 12.88 12.13
C THR A 70 -5.28 13.09 11.92
N GLY A 71 -4.45 12.03 12.05
CA GLY A 71 -3.00 12.10 11.89
C GLY A 71 -2.23 12.51 13.14
N GLU A 72 -2.90 12.65 14.27
CA GLU A 72 -2.28 12.94 15.56
C GLU A 72 -1.70 11.67 16.18
N TYR A 73 -0.71 11.83 17.03
CA TYR A 73 -0.17 10.73 17.82
C TYR A 73 -0.83 10.66 19.19
N PRO A 74 -1.13 9.46 19.73
CA PRO A 74 -1.62 9.31 21.09
C PRO A 74 -0.54 9.70 22.11
N GLU A 75 -0.97 10.03 23.34
CA GLU A 75 -0.03 10.30 24.46
C GLU A 75 0.78 9.04 24.82
N ASP A 76 0.13 7.88 24.82
CA ASP A 76 0.79 6.59 25.05
C ASP A 76 1.30 6.01 23.71
N GLN A 77 2.60 5.99 23.56
CA GLN A 77 3.32 5.43 22.43
C GLN A 77 4.16 4.20 22.81
N SER A 78 3.84 3.55 23.92
CA SER A 78 4.60 2.40 24.44
C SER A 78 4.62 1.18 23.52
N ALA A 79 3.72 1.14 22.49
CA ALA A 79 3.66 0.05 21.53
C ALA A 79 4.78 0.09 20.47
N VAL A 80 5.54 1.19 20.37
CA VAL A 80 6.68 1.34 19.46
C VAL A 80 7.96 1.66 20.21
N ASP A 81 9.10 1.40 19.59
CA ASP A 81 10.40 1.76 20.17
C ASP A 81 10.50 3.28 20.34
N PRO A 82 10.90 3.79 21.52
CA PRO A 82 11.09 5.22 21.74
C PRO A 82 12.07 5.89 20.77
N ALA A 83 12.94 5.13 20.14
CA ALA A 83 13.84 5.62 19.09
C ALA A 83 13.14 5.87 17.76
N ASP A 84 11.85 5.52 17.64
CA ASP A 84 11.01 5.63 16.42
C ASP A 84 11.78 5.17 15.18
N LYS A 85 12.16 3.89 15.19
CA LYS A 85 12.97 3.29 14.14
C LYS A 85 12.25 3.33 12.80
N ASP A 86 13.03 3.50 11.75
CA ASP A 86 12.54 3.33 10.39
C ASP A 86 12.11 1.88 10.12
N ILE A 87 10.94 1.72 9.52
CA ILE A 87 10.51 0.49 8.87
C ILE A 87 10.78 0.57 7.36
N PHE A 88 11.07 -0.58 6.77
CA PHE A 88 11.37 -0.73 5.35
C PHE A 88 10.13 -1.19 4.60
N LEU A 89 9.81 -0.52 3.50
CA LEU A 89 8.62 -0.79 2.72
C LEU A 89 8.99 -1.54 1.45
N LYS A 90 8.39 -2.71 1.26
CA LYS A 90 8.53 -3.53 0.07
C LYS A 90 7.25 -3.44 -0.76
N PRO A 91 7.32 -3.06 -2.04
CA PRO A 91 6.13 -2.93 -2.87
C PRO A 91 5.46 -4.29 -3.12
N ASP A 92 4.14 -4.29 -3.05
CA ASP A 92 3.31 -5.33 -3.63
C ASP A 92 3.13 -5.02 -5.12
N LEU A 93 3.81 -5.78 -5.98
CA LEU A 93 3.87 -5.53 -7.42
C LEU A 93 2.50 -5.68 -8.09
N ASP A 94 1.63 -6.51 -7.55
CA ASP A 94 0.28 -6.72 -8.05
C ASP A 94 -0.66 -5.57 -7.70
N SER A 95 -0.24 -4.66 -6.82
CA SER A 95 -1.03 -3.51 -6.38
C SER A 95 -0.84 -2.25 -7.23
N PHE A 96 0.09 -2.24 -8.19
CA PHE A 96 0.29 -1.08 -9.06
C PHE A 96 -0.98 -0.74 -9.84
N ARG A 97 -1.43 0.52 -9.72
CA ARG A 97 -2.61 1.03 -10.41
C ARG A 97 -2.38 2.47 -10.87
N LEU A 98 -3.00 2.85 -11.97
CA LEU A 98 -3.09 4.24 -12.38
C LEU A 98 -4.06 4.98 -11.44
N VAL A 99 -3.71 6.22 -11.10
CA VAL A 99 -4.56 7.12 -10.28
C VAL A 99 -5.31 8.06 -11.23
N PRO A 100 -6.61 7.81 -11.53
CA PRO A 100 -7.31 8.51 -12.61
C PRO A 100 -7.79 9.93 -12.25
N TRP A 101 -7.70 10.33 -10.99
CA TRP A 101 -8.21 11.63 -10.50
C TRP A 101 -7.12 12.69 -10.30
N THR A 102 -5.85 12.36 -10.53
CA THR A 102 -4.75 13.31 -10.46
C THR A 102 -4.55 14.06 -11.78
N GLN A 103 -4.00 15.25 -11.72
CA GLN A 103 -3.66 16.03 -12.94
C GLN A 103 -2.39 15.48 -13.59
N GLU A 104 -1.40 15.17 -12.77
CA GLU A 104 -0.15 14.57 -13.23
C GLU A 104 -0.32 13.04 -13.35
N PRO A 105 0.31 12.40 -14.34
CA PRO A 105 0.27 10.95 -14.48
C PRO A 105 0.85 10.25 -13.24
N THR A 106 -0.01 9.72 -12.40
CA THR A 106 0.32 9.16 -11.09
C THR A 106 -0.03 7.68 -11.04
N ALA A 107 0.84 6.90 -10.41
CA ALA A 107 0.56 5.51 -10.03
C ALA A 107 0.48 5.38 -8.52
N LEU A 108 -0.37 4.47 -8.04
CA LEU A 108 -0.44 4.05 -6.64
C LEU A 108 0.16 2.66 -6.50
N VAL A 109 0.91 2.44 -5.44
CA VAL A 109 1.43 1.12 -5.06
C VAL A 109 1.33 0.93 -3.54
N ILE A 110 0.83 -0.23 -3.13
CA ILE A 110 0.74 -0.62 -1.72
C ILE A 110 2.03 -1.35 -1.33
N HIS A 111 2.47 -1.15 -0.09
CA HIS A 111 3.68 -1.77 0.43
C HIS A 111 3.40 -2.65 1.64
N ASP A 112 4.21 -3.68 1.78
CA ASP A 112 4.37 -4.44 3.01
C ASP A 112 5.52 -3.88 3.85
N CYS A 113 5.45 -4.03 5.17
CA CYS A 113 6.34 -3.39 6.13
C CYS A 113 7.24 -4.39 6.82
N PHE A 114 8.55 -4.08 6.88
CA PHE A 114 9.57 -4.93 7.48
C PHE A 114 10.50 -4.14 8.38
N TYR A 115 11.05 -4.79 9.39
CA TYR A 115 12.17 -4.25 10.14
C TYR A 115 13.49 -4.39 9.39
N ALA A 116 14.55 -3.77 9.89
CA ALA A 116 15.88 -3.80 9.27
C ALA A 116 16.50 -5.21 9.16
N ASP A 117 16.10 -6.13 10.02
CA ASP A 117 16.51 -7.53 10.00
C ASP A 117 15.71 -8.39 9.00
N GLY A 118 14.74 -7.79 8.30
CA GLY A 118 13.87 -8.45 7.34
C GLY A 118 12.65 -9.13 7.96
N SER A 119 12.45 -9.08 9.28
CA SER A 119 11.23 -9.56 9.92
C SER A 119 10.07 -8.63 9.61
N PRO A 120 8.84 -9.16 9.45
CA PRO A 120 7.67 -8.33 9.18
C PRO A 120 7.28 -7.49 10.40
N VAL A 121 6.71 -6.32 10.16
CA VAL A 121 6.14 -5.48 11.22
C VAL A 121 4.80 -6.08 11.65
N GLU A 122 4.77 -6.66 12.86
CA GLU A 122 3.62 -7.45 13.32
C GLU A 122 2.32 -6.65 13.48
N MET A 123 2.42 -5.35 13.75
CA MET A 123 1.26 -4.47 13.86
C MET A 123 0.74 -3.96 12.50
N ALA A 124 1.47 -4.19 11.41
CA ALA A 124 1.03 -3.74 10.08
C ALA A 124 -0.26 -4.47 9.65
N PRO A 125 -1.37 -3.76 9.35
CA PRO A 125 -2.66 -4.38 9.04
C PRO A 125 -2.60 -5.39 7.90
N ARG A 126 -1.79 -5.14 6.87
CA ARG A 126 -1.62 -6.09 5.76
C ARG A 126 -0.94 -7.39 6.22
N TYR A 127 0.04 -7.30 7.11
CA TYR A 127 0.68 -8.50 7.66
C TYR A 127 -0.29 -9.34 8.50
N VAL A 128 -1.11 -8.67 9.34
CA VAL A 128 -2.17 -9.35 10.09
C VAL A 128 -3.14 -10.06 9.16
N LEU A 129 -3.58 -9.39 8.08
CA LEU A 129 -4.44 -9.99 7.07
C LEU A 129 -3.78 -11.20 6.39
N GLN A 130 -2.51 -11.09 5.98
CA GLN A 130 -1.76 -12.18 5.37
C GLN A 130 -1.70 -13.40 6.29
N LYS A 131 -1.40 -13.22 7.58
CA LYS A 131 -1.41 -14.31 8.58
C LYS A 131 -2.77 -15.01 8.67
N VAL A 132 -3.87 -14.26 8.65
CA VAL A 132 -5.22 -14.83 8.70
C VAL A 132 -5.50 -15.61 7.41
N VAL A 133 -5.17 -15.05 6.25
CA VAL A 133 -5.36 -15.75 4.96
C VAL A 133 -4.54 -17.04 4.90
N ASP A 134 -3.31 -17.02 5.39
CA ASP A 134 -2.47 -18.23 5.44
C ASP A 134 -3.04 -19.28 6.38
N ALA A 135 -3.57 -18.89 7.54
CA ALA A 135 -4.28 -19.82 8.43
C ALA A 135 -5.51 -20.47 7.77
N TYR A 136 -6.26 -19.72 6.93
CA TYR A 136 -7.33 -20.31 6.11
C TYR A 136 -6.78 -21.36 5.13
N ARG A 137 -5.70 -21.03 4.43
CA ARG A 137 -5.06 -21.93 3.46
C ARG A 137 -4.56 -23.23 4.09
N GLU A 138 -4.01 -23.17 5.31
CA GLU A 138 -3.59 -24.35 6.06
C GLU A 138 -4.74 -25.34 6.32
N HIS A 139 -5.98 -24.82 6.41
CA HIS A 139 -7.19 -25.64 6.54
C HIS A 139 -7.80 -26.03 5.19
N GLY A 140 -7.18 -25.65 4.06
CA GLY A 140 -7.71 -25.90 2.73
C GLY A 140 -8.91 -25.00 2.37
N TRP A 141 -9.08 -23.87 3.06
CA TRP A 141 -10.15 -22.91 2.85
C TRP A 141 -9.65 -21.70 2.07
N GLU A 142 -10.54 -21.10 1.32
CA GLU A 142 -10.31 -19.83 0.62
C GLU A 142 -11.30 -18.76 1.13
N PRO A 143 -10.82 -17.65 1.72
CA PRO A 143 -11.72 -16.60 2.16
C PRO A 143 -12.29 -15.84 0.97
N VAL A 144 -13.60 -15.66 0.93
CA VAL A 144 -14.30 -14.85 -0.07
C VAL A 144 -14.93 -13.67 0.65
N VAL A 145 -14.54 -12.45 0.27
CA VAL A 145 -15.01 -11.22 0.90
C VAL A 145 -15.52 -10.24 -0.17
N ALA A 146 -16.47 -9.40 0.20
CA ALA A 146 -16.98 -8.31 -0.62
C ALA A 146 -16.95 -7.03 0.22
N PRO A 147 -16.01 -6.10 -0.04
CA PRO A 147 -15.98 -4.82 0.65
C PRO A 147 -17.19 -3.96 0.23
N GLU A 148 -17.82 -3.32 1.20
CA GLU A 148 -18.89 -2.35 0.99
C GLU A 148 -18.41 -0.96 1.41
N LEU A 149 -18.64 0.04 0.56
CA LEU A 149 -18.31 1.44 0.82
C LEU A 149 -19.60 2.22 1.07
N GLU A 150 -19.70 2.81 2.26
CA GLU A 150 -20.83 3.65 2.65
C GLU A 150 -20.32 5.09 2.87
N PHE A 151 -21.04 6.05 2.31
CA PHE A 151 -20.67 7.47 2.45
C PHE A 151 -21.90 8.38 2.31
N TYR A 152 -21.79 9.59 2.82
CA TYR A 152 -22.77 10.66 2.66
C TYR A 152 -22.24 11.71 1.67
N LEU A 153 -23.15 12.28 0.88
CA LEU A 153 -22.88 13.40 -0.05
C LEU A 153 -23.39 14.71 0.52
#